data_a3ed8b7ee5d64e3fd6199c8a6dc3277e
#
_entry.id   a3ed8b7ee5d64e3fd6199c8a6dc3277e
#
_cell.length_a   1.000
_cell.length_b   1.000
_cell.length_c   1.000
_cell.angle_alpha   90.00
_cell.angle_beta   90.00
_cell.angle_gamma   90.00
#
_symmetry.space_group_name_H-M   'P 1'
#
loop_
_entity.id
_entity.type
_entity.pdbx_description
1 polymer ?
#
loop_
_entity_poly.entity_id
_entity_poly.type
_entity_poly.pdbx_seq_one_letter_code
_entity_poly.pdbx_strand_id
1 'polypeptide(L)'
;MADLEFFFDPVCPWAWITSRWVVEVQQQRDYDVQWRFISLKVINQDLTADWYTPNYRAAHMAGLYAHRVCDEVRMKYGNAEVAALYTALGTAFHRDQRRTAINDDPVGFMSEMLVAVDLPTELAAHALDESHDAFIAEETELAFARTGRDVGTPIITFRPGRADEASFFGPVISTIPRGEEATRLWDAIELIATSSGMSELKRSNRAAPQFD
;
A
#
# COMPACT_ATOMS: atom_id res chain seq x y z
N MET A 1 -19.45 -6.39 1.64
CA MET A 1 -18.92 -5.16 0.99
C MET A 1 -17.95 -4.61 1.99
N ALA A 2 -16.71 -4.34 1.61
CA ALA A 2 -15.70 -3.84 2.55
C ALA A 2 -16.14 -2.51 3.19
N ASP A 3 -15.68 -2.25 4.41
CA ASP A 3 -15.88 -0.97 5.08
C ASP A 3 -14.84 0.05 4.64
N LEU A 4 -13.69 -0.45 4.19
CA LEU A 4 -12.53 0.33 3.77
C LEU A 4 -11.83 -0.30 2.57
N GLU A 5 -11.33 0.52 1.65
CA GLU A 5 -10.29 0.12 0.70
C GLU A 5 -9.00 0.89 1.00
N PHE A 6 -7.91 0.16 1.06
CA PHE A 6 -6.58 0.71 1.32
C PHE A 6 -5.67 0.46 0.13
N PHE A 7 -5.31 1.54 -0.57
CA PHE A 7 -4.41 1.47 -1.72
C PHE A 7 -2.96 1.62 -1.27
N PHE A 8 -2.13 0.63 -1.59
CA PHE A 8 -0.75 0.60 -1.15
C PHE A 8 0.23 0.29 -2.28
N ASP A 9 1.44 0.82 -2.14
CA ASP A 9 2.62 0.29 -2.81
C ASP A 9 3.55 -0.30 -1.73
N PRO A 10 4.02 -1.56 -1.85
CA PRO A 10 4.87 -2.19 -0.84
C PRO A 10 6.15 -1.43 -0.52
N VAL A 11 6.69 -0.65 -1.48
CA VAL A 11 7.93 0.12 -1.26
C VAL A 11 7.69 1.49 -0.65
N CYS A 12 6.43 1.93 -0.50
CA CYS A 12 6.13 3.22 0.12
C CYS A 12 6.20 3.14 1.65
N PRO A 13 7.15 3.82 2.30
CA PRO A 13 7.27 3.76 3.76
C PRO A 13 6.06 4.38 4.49
N TRP A 14 5.44 5.38 3.88
CA TRP A 14 4.26 6.03 4.43
C TRP A 14 3.02 5.14 4.36
N ALA A 15 2.82 4.44 3.23
CA ALA A 15 1.77 3.44 3.11
C ALA A 15 1.97 2.30 4.11
N TRP A 16 3.23 1.87 4.32
CA TRP A 16 3.54 0.85 5.32
C TRP A 16 3.11 1.26 6.72
N ILE A 17 3.56 2.43 7.22
CA ILE A 17 3.20 2.89 8.57
C ILE A 17 1.68 3.03 8.71
N THR A 18 1.02 3.64 7.73
CA THR A 18 -0.43 3.81 7.74
C THR A 18 -1.16 2.49 7.71
N SER A 19 -0.67 1.50 6.96
CA SER A 19 -1.25 0.15 6.95
C SER A 19 -1.16 -0.55 8.31
N ARG A 20 -0.07 -0.34 9.05
CA ARG A 20 0.07 -0.89 10.41
C ARG A 20 -0.90 -0.25 11.39
N TRP A 21 -1.18 1.04 11.21
CA TRP A 21 -2.24 1.70 11.96
C TRP A 21 -3.64 1.17 11.58
N VAL A 22 -3.93 0.92 10.30
CA VAL A 22 -5.19 0.27 9.86
C VAL A 22 -5.34 -1.09 10.55
N VAL A 23 -4.30 -1.92 10.56
CA VAL A 23 -4.31 -3.22 11.24
C VAL A 23 -4.51 -3.08 12.75
N GLU A 24 -3.90 -2.08 13.39
CA GLU A 24 -4.12 -1.79 14.82
C GLU A 24 -5.59 -1.44 15.11
N VAL A 25 -6.22 -0.67 14.23
CA VAL A 25 -7.66 -0.35 14.35
C VAL A 25 -8.52 -1.60 14.16
N GLN A 26 -8.19 -2.47 13.19
CA GLN A 26 -8.90 -3.74 12.98
C GLN A 26 -8.86 -4.67 14.19
N GLN A 27 -7.82 -4.61 15.01
CA GLN A 27 -7.74 -5.39 16.26
C GLN A 27 -8.71 -4.91 17.34
N GLN A 28 -9.17 -3.67 17.23
CA GLN A 28 -10.03 -3.01 18.22
C GLN A 28 -11.46 -2.81 17.73
N ARG A 29 -11.70 -2.94 16.44
CA ARG A 29 -12.99 -2.75 15.77
C ARG A 29 -13.21 -3.79 14.69
N ASP A 30 -14.44 -4.17 14.47
CA ASP A 30 -14.84 -5.03 13.36
C ASP A 30 -14.87 -4.20 12.06
N TYR A 31 -13.76 -4.19 11.34
CA TYR A 31 -13.56 -3.44 10.09
C TYR A 31 -13.10 -4.39 8.98
N ASP A 32 -13.88 -4.50 7.90
CA ASP A 32 -13.48 -5.25 6.71
C ASP A 32 -12.68 -4.34 5.77
N VAL A 33 -11.39 -4.67 5.59
CA VAL A 33 -10.43 -3.90 4.76
C VAL A 33 -10.12 -4.65 3.48
N GLN A 34 -10.40 -4.05 2.34
CA GLN A 34 -9.94 -4.51 1.03
C GLN A 34 -8.59 -3.86 0.70
N TRP A 35 -7.55 -4.69 0.58
CA TRP A 35 -6.22 -4.25 0.18
C TRP A 35 -6.13 -4.13 -1.33
N ARG A 36 -5.84 -2.92 -1.83
CA ARG A 36 -5.82 -2.57 -3.25
C ARG A 36 -4.45 -2.04 -3.66
N PHE A 37 -4.17 -2.08 -4.96
CA PHE A 37 -2.86 -1.69 -5.48
C PHE A 37 -2.86 -0.25 -5.99
N ILE A 38 -1.77 0.48 -5.68
CA ILE A 38 -1.40 1.73 -6.33
C ILE A 38 0.10 1.68 -6.57
N SER A 39 0.52 1.65 -7.84
CA SER A 39 1.91 1.41 -8.18
C SER A 39 2.69 2.70 -8.42
N LEU A 40 3.70 2.95 -7.60
CA LEU A 40 4.64 4.05 -7.80
C LEU A 40 5.44 3.89 -9.11
N LYS A 41 5.62 2.66 -9.61
CA LYS A 41 6.23 2.42 -10.92
C LYS A 41 5.33 2.93 -12.04
N VAL A 42 4.03 2.66 -11.98
CA VAL A 42 3.04 3.14 -12.96
C VAL A 42 2.92 4.67 -12.90
N ILE A 43 2.77 5.22 -11.70
CA ILE A 43 2.64 6.67 -11.47
C ILE A 43 3.80 7.46 -12.07
N ASN A 44 5.02 6.94 -11.94
CA ASN A 44 6.25 7.67 -12.27
C ASN A 44 6.94 7.14 -13.54
N GLN A 45 6.28 6.32 -14.35
CA GLN A 45 6.91 5.68 -15.52
C GLN A 45 7.49 6.68 -16.54
N ASP A 46 6.80 7.81 -16.75
CA ASP A 46 7.16 8.84 -17.72
C ASP A 46 7.93 10.01 -17.09
N LEU A 47 8.28 9.88 -15.80
CA LEU A 47 8.92 10.96 -15.07
C LEU A 47 10.40 11.10 -15.47
N THR A 48 10.78 12.32 -15.94
CA THR A 48 12.13 12.66 -16.36
C THR A 48 12.84 13.64 -15.41
N ALA A 49 12.25 13.96 -14.27
CA ALA A 49 12.81 14.90 -13.30
C ALA A 49 14.13 14.38 -12.70
N ASP A 50 15.09 15.27 -12.43
CA ASP A 50 16.42 14.92 -11.94
C ASP A 50 16.43 14.15 -10.61
N TRP A 51 15.44 14.39 -9.75
CA TRP A 51 15.29 13.67 -8.49
C TRP A 51 14.87 12.20 -8.68
N TYR A 52 14.31 11.83 -9.84
CA TYR A 52 13.91 10.46 -10.14
C TYR A 52 15.11 9.64 -10.63
N THR A 53 16.04 9.43 -9.73
CA THR A 53 17.32 8.76 -9.95
C THR A 53 17.17 7.27 -10.28
N PRO A 54 18.23 6.60 -10.79
CA PRO A 54 18.22 5.14 -10.97
C PRO A 54 17.83 4.35 -9.70
N ASN A 55 18.22 4.83 -8.50
CA ASN A 55 17.84 4.19 -7.25
C ASN A 55 16.33 4.29 -6.98
N TYR A 56 15.67 5.41 -7.29
CA TYR A 56 14.22 5.52 -7.21
C TYR A 56 13.53 4.61 -8.23
N ARG A 57 14.05 4.51 -9.46
CA ARG A 57 13.52 3.61 -10.50
C ARG A 57 13.60 2.14 -10.05
N ALA A 58 14.73 1.73 -9.49
CA ALA A 58 14.89 0.39 -8.92
C ALA A 58 13.95 0.14 -7.72
N ALA A 59 13.76 1.14 -6.86
CA ALA A 59 12.81 1.03 -5.76
C ALA A 59 11.38 0.82 -6.25
N HIS A 60 10.92 1.60 -7.24
CA HIS A 60 9.58 1.46 -7.79
C HIS A 60 9.40 0.15 -8.57
N MET A 61 10.47 -0.34 -9.22
CA MET A 61 10.44 -1.66 -9.85
C MET A 61 10.30 -2.79 -8.83
N ALA A 62 10.96 -2.68 -7.67
CA ALA A 62 10.77 -3.60 -6.55
C ALA A 62 9.30 -3.67 -6.09
N GLY A 63 8.61 -2.53 -6.04
CA GLY A 63 7.17 -2.47 -5.77
C GLY A 63 6.34 -3.22 -6.81
N LEU A 64 6.66 -3.05 -8.10
CA LEU A 64 5.95 -3.73 -9.18
C LEU A 64 6.15 -5.26 -9.14
N TYR A 65 7.38 -5.74 -8.91
CA TYR A 65 7.62 -7.18 -8.72
C TYR A 65 6.77 -7.76 -7.59
N ALA A 66 6.69 -7.06 -6.47
CA ALA A 66 5.87 -7.48 -5.33
C ALA A 66 4.36 -7.43 -5.65
N HIS A 67 3.88 -6.39 -6.34
CA HIS A 67 2.47 -6.28 -6.75
C HIS A 67 2.02 -7.40 -7.66
N ARG A 68 2.85 -7.83 -8.62
CA ARG A 68 2.52 -8.94 -9.53
C ARG A 68 2.24 -10.22 -8.75
N VAL A 69 3.07 -10.54 -7.76
CA VAL A 69 2.84 -11.71 -6.89
C VAL A 69 1.64 -11.50 -5.97
N CYS A 70 1.44 -10.29 -5.42
CA CYS A 70 0.24 -9.98 -4.64
C CYS A 70 -1.05 -10.13 -5.46
N ASP A 71 -1.04 -9.80 -6.74
CA ASP A 71 -2.19 -9.97 -7.61
C ASP A 71 -2.52 -11.45 -7.84
N GLU A 72 -1.52 -12.28 -8.13
CA GLU A 72 -1.71 -13.73 -8.24
C GLU A 72 -2.21 -14.34 -6.92
N VAL A 73 -1.65 -13.92 -5.79
CA VAL A 73 -2.12 -14.35 -4.46
C VAL A 73 -3.58 -13.95 -4.25
N ARG A 74 -3.97 -12.74 -4.61
CA ARG A 74 -5.35 -12.29 -4.51
C ARG A 74 -6.31 -13.14 -5.34
N MET A 75 -5.93 -13.45 -6.58
CA MET A 75 -6.77 -14.26 -7.48
C MET A 75 -6.97 -15.68 -6.97
N LYS A 76 -5.95 -16.28 -6.36
CA LYS A 76 -6.00 -17.69 -5.92
C LYS A 76 -6.45 -17.89 -4.48
N TYR A 77 -6.11 -16.97 -3.59
CA TYR A 77 -6.28 -17.15 -2.14
C TYR A 77 -7.15 -16.07 -1.50
N GLY A 78 -7.12 -14.86 -2.04
CA GLY A 78 -7.99 -13.79 -1.58
C GLY A 78 -7.28 -12.65 -0.85
N ASN A 79 -8.09 -11.78 -0.25
CA ASN A 79 -7.63 -10.52 0.31
C ASN A 79 -6.84 -10.69 1.64
N ALA A 80 -7.17 -11.69 2.44
CA ALA A 80 -6.49 -11.95 3.71
C ALA A 80 -5.03 -12.34 3.48
N GLU A 81 -4.76 -13.14 2.46
CA GLU A 81 -3.42 -13.57 2.09
C GLU A 81 -2.60 -12.43 1.45
N VAL A 82 -3.26 -11.52 0.74
CA VAL A 82 -2.62 -10.25 0.30
C VAL A 82 -2.19 -9.42 1.50
N ALA A 83 -3.02 -9.29 2.53
CA ALA A 83 -2.69 -8.58 3.76
C ALA A 83 -1.48 -9.20 4.49
N ALA A 84 -1.46 -10.55 4.56
CA ALA A 84 -0.35 -11.30 5.17
C ALA A 84 0.94 -11.09 4.38
N LEU A 85 0.90 -11.26 3.05
CA LEU A 85 2.07 -11.08 2.18
C LEU A 85 2.57 -9.63 2.21
N TYR A 86 1.67 -8.63 2.20
CA TYR A 86 2.06 -7.23 2.37
C TYR A 86 2.73 -6.98 3.72
N THR A 87 2.31 -7.68 4.78
CA THR A 87 2.93 -7.59 6.09
C THR A 87 4.36 -8.15 6.07
N ALA A 88 4.60 -9.29 5.43
CA ALA A 88 5.94 -9.87 5.26
C ALA A 88 6.85 -8.94 4.43
N LEU A 89 6.35 -8.46 3.28
CA LEU A 89 7.05 -7.54 2.39
C LEU A 89 7.46 -6.24 3.09
N GLY A 90 6.50 -5.58 3.75
CA GLY A 90 6.77 -4.31 4.41
C GLY A 90 7.72 -4.46 5.60
N THR A 91 7.66 -5.58 6.31
CA THR A 91 8.65 -5.94 7.35
C THR A 91 10.04 -6.04 6.74
N ALA A 92 10.20 -6.83 5.68
CA ALA A 92 11.49 -7.02 5.01
C ALA A 92 12.03 -5.70 4.41
N PHE A 93 11.16 -4.90 3.77
CA PHE A 93 11.57 -3.67 3.09
C PHE A 93 11.91 -2.53 4.06
N HIS A 94 11.07 -2.30 5.05
CA HIS A 94 11.13 -1.08 5.86
C HIS A 94 11.80 -1.30 7.22
N ARG A 95 11.42 -2.35 7.96
CA ARG A 95 12.03 -2.63 9.26
C ARG A 95 13.40 -3.30 9.10
N ASP A 96 13.50 -4.33 8.27
CA ASP A 96 14.73 -5.13 8.11
C ASP A 96 15.66 -4.56 7.02
N GLN A 97 15.27 -3.47 6.33
CA GLN A 97 16.05 -2.73 5.32
C GLN A 97 16.54 -3.60 4.14
N ARG A 98 15.77 -4.62 3.74
CA ARG A 98 16.13 -5.62 2.72
C ARG A 98 15.56 -5.35 1.32
N ARG A 99 15.00 -4.16 1.07
CA ARG A 99 14.32 -3.84 -0.19
C ARG A 99 15.16 -4.10 -1.44
N THR A 100 16.47 -3.87 -1.39
CA THR A 100 17.34 -4.06 -2.56
C THR A 100 17.47 -5.50 -3.00
N ALA A 101 17.30 -6.46 -2.10
CA ALA A 101 17.42 -7.89 -2.40
C ALA A 101 16.43 -8.37 -3.49
N ILE A 102 15.22 -7.80 -3.54
CA ILE A 102 14.25 -8.15 -4.60
C ILE A 102 14.69 -7.69 -5.99
N ASN A 103 15.53 -6.66 -6.12
CA ASN A 103 16.04 -6.22 -7.41
C ASN A 103 17.14 -7.16 -7.93
N ASP A 104 17.88 -7.80 -7.02
CA ASP A 104 18.96 -8.74 -7.37
C ASP A 104 18.38 -10.12 -7.75
N ASP A 105 17.38 -10.60 -7.02
CA ASP A 105 16.69 -11.87 -7.26
C ASP A 105 15.18 -11.74 -6.91
N PRO A 106 14.35 -11.26 -7.83
CA PRO A 106 12.91 -11.11 -7.58
C PRO A 106 12.21 -12.39 -7.20
N VAL A 107 12.53 -13.49 -7.86
CA VAL A 107 11.86 -14.79 -7.63
C VAL A 107 12.31 -15.40 -6.29
N GLY A 108 13.61 -15.41 -6.01
CA GLY A 108 14.12 -15.93 -4.74
C GLY A 108 13.62 -15.13 -3.55
N PHE A 109 13.63 -13.79 -3.64
CA PHE A 109 13.10 -12.93 -2.58
C PHE A 109 11.60 -13.16 -2.34
N MET A 110 10.79 -13.19 -3.40
CA MET A 110 9.35 -13.42 -3.26
C MET A 110 9.04 -14.83 -2.76
N SER A 111 9.84 -15.84 -3.12
CA SER A 111 9.74 -17.19 -2.56
C SER A 111 9.92 -17.20 -1.04
N GLU A 112 10.93 -16.46 -0.52
CA GLU A 112 11.11 -16.28 0.91
C GLU A 112 9.91 -15.63 1.59
N MET A 113 9.35 -14.57 0.99
CA MET A 113 8.18 -13.87 1.54
C MET A 113 6.93 -14.75 1.55
N LEU A 114 6.74 -15.57 0.53
CA LEU A 114 5.62 -16.53 0.46
C LEU A 114 5.75 -17.62 1.55
N VAL A 115 6.95 -18.18 1.76
CA VAL A 115 7.20 -19.12 2.86
C VAL A 115 6.87 -18.50 4.21
N ALA A 116 7.21 -17.25 4.43
CA ALA A 116 6.95 -16.55 5.69
C ALA A 116 5.46 -16.41 6.03
N VAL A 117 4.57 -16.62 5.05
CA VAL A 117 3.11 -16.52 5.20
C VAL A 117 2.38 -17.81 4.78
N ASP A 118 3.09 -18.93 4.77
CA ASP A 118 2.56 -20.26 4.47
C ASP A 118 1.89 -20.38 3.09
N LEU A 119 2.37 -19.62 2.09
CA LEU A 119 1.90 -19.67 0.70
C LEU A 119 2.87 -20.44 -0.20
N PRO A 120 2.36 -21.07 -1.28
CA PRO A 120 3.17 -21.84 -2.23
C PRO A 120 4.24 -20.99 -2.91
N THR A 121 5.48 -21.50 -2.92
CA THR A 121 6.65 -20.77 -3.46
C THR A 121 6.63 -20.62 -4.99
N GLU A 122 5.89 -21.48 -5.70
CA GLU A 122 5.72 -21.39 -7.14
C GLU A 122 5.09 -20.06 -7.60
N LEU A 123 4.32 -19.39 -6.74
CA LEU A 123 3.75 -18.07 -7.02
C LEU A 123 4.83 -16.98 -7.19
N ALA A 124 6.04 -17.21 -6.67
CA ALA A 124 7.14 -16.24 -6.79
C ALA A 124 7.54 -15.95 -8.24
N ALA A 125 7.34 -16.91 -9.16
CA ALA A 125 7.64 -16.73 -10.57
C ALA A 125 6.84 -15.57 -11.21
N HIS A 126 5.65 -15.24 -10.68
CA HIS A 126 4.83 -14.13 -11.13
C HIS A 126 5.47 -12.74 -10.88
N ALA A 127 6.53 -12.64 -10.08
CA ALA A 127 7.28 -11.39 -9.97
C ALA A 127 7.78 -10.88 -11.35
N LEU A 128 8.06 -11.78 -12.27
CA LEU A 128 8.55 -11.48 -13.63
C LEU A 128 7.43 -11.53 -14.69
N ASP A 129 6.20 -11.84 -14.31
CA ASP A 129 5.07 -11.98 -15.25
C ASP A 129 4.38 -10.62 -15.47
N GLU A 130 4.62 -10.02 -16.63
CA GLU A 130 4.05 -8.73 -17.01
C GLU A 130 2.54 -8.78 -17.31
N SER A 131 1.92 -9.96 -17.38
CA SER A 131 0.47 -10.08 -17.60
C SER A 131 -0.38 -9.43 -16.49
N HIS A 132 0.19 -9.27 -15.30
CA HIS A 132 -0.44 -8.59 -14.16
C HIS A 132 -0.43 -7.05 -14.27
N ASP A 133 0.43 -6.47 -15.13
CA ASP A 133 0.67 -5.02 -15.16
C ASP A 133 -0.57 -4.23 -15.56
N ALA A 134 -1.38 -4.76 -16.49
CA ALA A 134 -2.62 -4.12 -16.90
C ALA A 134 -3.59 -3.92 -15.73
N PHE A 135 -3.78 -4.97 -14.92
CA PHE A 135 -4.64 -4.90 -13.75
C PHE A 135 -4.08 -3.95 -12.66
N ILE A 136 -2.76 -3.99 -12.41
CA ILE A 136 -2.11 -3.07 -11.46
C ILE A 136 -2.27 -1.61 -11.91
N ALA A 137 -2.20 -1.35 -13.21
CA ALA A 137 -2.46 -0.03 -13.79
C ALA A 137 -3.92 0.38 -13.61
N GLU A 138 -4.89 -0.51 -13.85
CA GLU A 138 -6.32 -0.25 -13.62
C GLU A 138 -6.62 0.11 -12.15
N GLU A 139 -6.05 -0.61 -11.19
CA GLU A 139 -6.16 -0.32 -9.77
C GLU A 139 -5.57 1.06 -9.42
N THR A 140 -4.43 1.40 -10.02
CA THR A 140 -3.80 2.71 -9.87
C THR A 140 -4.69 3.83 -10.43
N GLU A 141 -5.28 3.62 -11.60
CA GLU A 141 -6.23 4.56 -12.20
C GLU A 141 -7.50 4.72 -11.36
N LEU A 142 -8.01 3.64 -10.77
CA LEU A 142 -9.15 3.71 -9.86
C LEU A 142 -8.84 4.59 -8.64
N ALA A 143 -7.65 4.44 -8.05
CA ALA A 143 -7.22 5.28 -6.93
C ALA A 143 -7.23 6.78 -7.32
N PHE A 144 -6.68 7.11 -8.49
CA PHE A 144 -6.68 8.48 -9.01
C PHE A 144 -8.04 9.02 -9.45
N ALA A 145 -8.93 8.17 -9.94
CA ALA A 145 -10.30 8.58 -10.25
C ALA A 145 -11.03 9.06 -8.99
N ARG A 146 -10.63 8.61 -7.81
CA ARG A 146 -11.24 8.97 -6.53
C ARG A 146 -10.61 10.20 -5.85
N THR A 147 -9.32 10.46 -6.08
CA THR A 147 -8.58 11.49 -5.31
C THR A 147 -7.95 12.58 -6.18
N GLY A 148 -7.87 12.39 -7.50
CA GLY A 148 -7.05 13.22 -8.40
C GLY A 148 -5.64 12.67 -8.56
N ARG A 149 -4.86 13.26 -9.50
CA ARG A 149 -3.53 12.73 -9.91
C ARG A 149 -2.34 13.42 -9.26
N ASP A 150 -2.57 14.46 -8.48
CA ASP A 150 -1.51 15.23 -7.80
C ASP A 150 -1.20 14.73 -6.39
N VAL A 151 -1.57 13.48 -6.13
CA VAL A 151 -1.35 12.77 -4.86
C VAL A 151 -0.53 11.51 -5.08
N GLY A 152 -0.05 10.91 -4.00
CA GLY A 152 0.69 9.64 -4.01
C GLY A 152 -0.04 8.55 -3.24
N THR A 153 0.73 7.76 -2.49
CA THR A 153 0.23 6.67 -1.65
C THR A 153 0.63 6.89 -0.18
N PRO A 154 -0.17 6.43 0.81
CA PRO A 154 -1.41 5.65 0.69
C PRO A 154 -2.62 6.47 0.28
N ILE A 155 -3.65 5.78 -0.23
CA ILE A 155 -5.00 6.33 -0.39
C ILE A 155 -5.95 5.42 0.41
N ILE A 156 -6.86 6.04 1.15
CA ILE A 156 -7.92 5.35 1.88
C ILE A 156 -9.26 5.74 1.28
N THR A 157 -10.12 4.75 1.00
CA THR A 157 -11.52 4.96 0.64
C THR A 157 -12.39 4.40 1.76
N PHE A 158 -13.13 5.26 2.42
CA PHE A 158 -14.15 4.89 3.39
C PHE A 158 -15.46 4.56 2.67
N ARG A 159 -16.17 3.54 3.13
CA ARG A 159 -17.50 3.13 2.65
C ARG A 159 -17.57 2.92 1.13
N PRO A 160 -16.65 2.12 0.55
CA PRO A 160 -16.57 1.94 -0.90
C PRO A 160 -17.88 1.42 -1.49
N GLY A 161 -18.30 2.02 -2.63
CA GLY A 161 -19.54 1.66 -3.32
C GLY A 161 -20.83 2.14 -2.67
N ARG A 162 -20.77 2.92 -1.58
CA ARG A 162 -21.94 3.55 -0.94
C ARG A 162 -22.13 4.99 -1.44
N ALA A 163 -23.31 5.55 -1.23
CA ALA A 163 -23.62 6.93 -1.63
C ALA A 163 -22.77 7.99 -0.89
N ASP A 164 -22.22 7.63 0.25
CA ASP A 164 -21.33 8.41 1.10
C ASP A 164 -19.88 7.93 1.05
N GLU A 165 -19.49 7.27 -0.05
CA GLU A 165 -18.09 6.92 -0.32
C GLU A 165 -17.22 8.18 -0.26
N ALA A 166 -16.10 8.08 0.44
CA ALA A 166 -15.14 9.17 0.54
C ALA A 166 -13.71 8.66 0.47
N SER A 167 -12.91 9.25 -0.40
CA SER A 167 -11.51 8.87 -0.61
C SER A 167 -10.59 10.05 -0.29
N PHE A 168 -9.46 9.74 0.35
CA PHE A 168 -8.49 10.74 0.76
C PHE A 168 -7.05 10.21 0.61
N PHE A 169 -6.13 11.07 0.18
CA PHE A 169 -4.70 10.78 0.21
C PHE A 169 -4.19 10.88 1.64
N GLY A 170 -3.53 9.83 2.11
CA GLY A 170 -3.01 9.76 3.47
C GLY A 170 -3.93 8.99 4.43
N PRO A 171 -3.78 9.21 5.74
CA PRO A 171 -2.82 10.15 6.34
C PRO A 171 -1.37 9.72 6.12
N VAL A 172 -0.48 10.70 5.96
CA VAL A 172 0.96 10.46 5.95
C VAL A 172 1.46 10.67 7.38
N ILE A 173 1.67 9.56 8.09
CA ILE A 173 2.10 9.55 9.51
C ILE A 173 3.50 8.97 9.63
N SER A 174 4.29 9.44 10.59
CA SER A 174 5.68 9.03 10.78
C SER A 174 5.87 7.96 11.86
N THR A 175 4.84 7.70 12.66
CA THR A 175 4.82 6.68 13.72
C THR A 175 3.51 5.92 13.65
N ILE A 176 3.49 4.68 14.14
CA ILE A 176 2.28 3.84 14.18
C ILE A 176 1.50 4.17 15.45
N PRO A 177 0.31 4.80 15.38
CA PRO A 177 -0.53 5.00 16.57
C PRO A 177 -0.98 3.65 17.14
N ARG A 178 -1.07 3.54 18.45
CA ARG A 178 -1.41 2.31 19.17
C ARG A 178 -2.56 2.53 20.15
N GLY A 179 -3.26 1.45 20.49
CA GLY A 179 -4.31 1.45 21.50
C GLY A 179 -5.39 2.52 21.24
N GLU A 180 -5.84 3.22 22.28
CA GLU A 180 -6.88 4.24 22.19
C GLU A 180 -6.51 5.41 21.25
N GLU A 181 -5.24 5.78 21.16
CA GLU A 181 -4.79 6.82 20.24
C GLU A 181 -5.06 6.43 18.77
N ALA A 182 -4.86 5.15 18.43
CA ALA A 182 -5.11 4.65 17.09
C ALA A 182 -6.58 4.82 16.67
N THR A 183 -7.51 4.48 17.55
CA THR A 183 -8.95 4.59 17.26
C THR A 183 -9.44 6.03 17.27
N ARG A 184 -8.92 6.87 18.18
CA ARG A 184 -9.25 8.31 18.20
C ARG A 184 -8.78 9.04 16.95
N LEU A 185 -7.56 8.75 16.49
CA LEU A 185 -7.05 9.32 15.24
C LEU A 185 -7.87 8.82 14.05
N TRP A 186 -8.29 7.53 14.07
CA TRP A 186 -9.14 6.97 13.04
C TRP A 186 -10.45 7.72 12.89
N ASP A 187 -11.17 7.96 14.00
CA ASP A 187 -12.43 8.68 14.00
C ASP A 187 -12.28 10.11 13.46
N ALA A 188 -11.18 10.78 13.81
CA ALA A 188 -10.89 12.11 13.32
C ALA A 188 -10.61 12.13 11.80
N ILE A 189 -9.83 11.16 11.30
CA ILE A 189 -9.52 11.04 9.86
C ILE A 189 -10.76 10.65 9.06
N GLU A 190 -11.56 9.71 9.54
CA GLU A 190 -12.83 9.35 8.88
C GLU A 190 -13.77 10.56 8.81
N LEU A 191 -13.91 11.31 9.89
CA LEU A 191 -14.70 12.54 9.91
C LEU A 191 -14.19 13.58 8.90
N ILE A 192 -12.88 13.79 8.82
CA ILE A 192 -12.25 14.71 7.86
C ILE A 192 -12.52 14.23 6.43
N ALA A 193 -12.26 12.94 6.14
CA ALA A 193 -12.39 12.38 4.81
C ALA A 193 -13.84 12.42 4.28
N THR A 194 -14.81 12.22 5.17
CA THR A 194 -16.25 12.22 4.82
C THR A 194 -16.90 13.60 4.88
N SER A 195 -16.16 14.64 5.31
CA SER A 195 -16.65 16.00 5.35
C SER A 195 -16.61 16.65 3.96
N SER A 196 -17.76 17.05 3.44
CA SER A 196 -17.85 17.73 2.16
C SER A 196 -17.09 19.07 2.18
N GLY A 197 -16.27 19.31 1.15
CA GLY A 197 -15.50 20.55 1.02
C GLY A 197 -14.13 20.54 1.70
N MET A 198 -13.75 19.45 2.41
CA MET A 198 -12.37 19.27 2.89
C MET A 198 -11.54 18.61 1.78
N SER A 199 -10.53 19.30 1.28
CA SER A 199 -9.66 18.79 0.23
C SER A 199 -8.24 18.49 0.72
N GLU A 200 -7.68 19.31 1.59
CA GLU A 200 -6.29 19.15 2.04
C GLU A 200 -6.09 19.63 3.48
N LEU A 201 -5.32 18.84 4.24
CA LEU A 201 -4.72 19.23 5.50
C LEU A 201 -3.26 18.73 5.51
N LYS A 202 -2.30 19.65 5.45
CA LYS A 202 -0.90 19.30 5.20
C LYS A 202 0.07 20.11 6.07
N ARG A 203 1.18 19.47 6.45
CA ARG A 203 2.38 20.18 6.92
C ARG A 203 3.59 19.70 6.11
N SER A 204 4.50 20.62 5.76
CA SER A 204 5.67 20.29 4.90
C SER A 204 6.83 19.68 5.66
N ASN A 205 7.05 20.04 6.93
CA ASN A 205 8.08 19.43 7.76
C ASN A 205 7.55 18.10 8.33
N ARG A 206 8.10 17.00 7.85
CA ARG A 206 7.75 15.64 8.29
C ARG A 206 8.90 15.07 9.11
N ALA A 207 8.57 14.39 10.22
CA ALA A 207 9.54 13.53 10.89
C ALA A 207 9.93 12.37 9.98
N ALA A 208 11.11 11.81 10.19
CA ALA A 208 11.50 10.58 9.49
C ALA A 208 10.55 9.43 9.86
N PRO A 209 10.25 8.50 8.91
CA PRO A 209 9.41 7.36 9.19
C PRO A 209 10.04 6.45 10.25
N GLN A 210 9.21 5.96 11.19
CA GLN A 210 9.58 5.00 12.23
C GLN A 210 8.73 3.75 12.04
N PHE A 211 9.37 2.59 12.07
CA PHE A 211 8.75 1.31 11.64
C PHE A 211 8.48 0.32 12.78
N ASP A 212 8.64 0.77 14.03
CA ASP A 212 8.47 -0.06 15.25
C ASP A 212 7.06 0.00 15.81
#